data_cb725207fb253c5c38984e2c3576590f
#
_entry.id   cb725207fb253c5c38984e2c3576590f
#
_cell.length_a   1.000
_cell.length_b   1.000
_cell.length_c   1.000
_cell.angle_alpha   90.00
_cell.angle_beta   90.00
_cell.angle_gamma   90.00
#
_symmetry.space_group_name_H-M   'P 1'
#
loop_
_entity.id
_entity.type
_entity.pdbx_description
1 polymer ?
#
loop_
_entity_poly.entity_id
_entity_poly.type
_entity_poly.pdbx_seq_one_letter_code
_entity_poly.pdbx_strand_id
1 'polypeptide(L)'
;MSFQGKDLLGGPAPTMLPDEAAPRELLTSGTDPAEVAAAYPTSSAAWAALADAAYGRGAVIESYAYARTGYHRGLDALRRNGWKGYGPVPWSHAPNQGVLRSVHALGRAAGAIGERAEEQRLQQLLTESDPAAAGALAG
;
A
#
# COMPACT_ATOMS: atom_id res chain seq x y z
N MET A 1 20.50 -25.96 -1.50
CA MET A 1 20.26 -25.16 -1.66
C MET A 1 19.44 -24.76 -1.61
N SER A 2 19.25 -24.63 -1.30
CA SER A 2 18.48 -24.22 -1.39
C SER A 2 18.28 -23.59 -1.99
N PHE A 3 18.32 -23.54 -2.39
CA PHE A 3 18.12 -22.66 -2.89
C PHE A 3 17.31 -22.03 -2.47
N GLN A 4 17.29 -21.81 -1.82
CA GLN A 4 16.59 -21.26 -1.45
C GLN A 4 15.73 -20.58 -1.88
N GLY A 5 15.50 -20.58 -1.44
CA GLY A 5 14.45 -19.91 -1.75
C GLY A 5 14.28 -19.54 -3.08
N LYS A 6 15.14 -19.60 -3.72
CA LYS A 6 15.00 -19.24 -4.81
C LYS A 6 14.74 -20.26 -5.57
N ASP A 7 13.82 -20.45 -5.74
CA ASP A 7 13.15 -21.31 -6.36
C ASP A 7 12.99 -20.88 -7.74
N LEU A 8 13.53 -21.52 -8.65
CA LEU A 8 13.43 -21.16 -10.05
C LEU A 8 12.01 -21.30 -10.58
N LEU A 9 11.24 -22.18 -9.97
CA LEU A 9 9.88 -22.42 -10.42
C LEU A 9 8.86 -21.61 -9.65
N GLY A 10 9.24 -21.12 -8.50
CA GLY A 10 8.33 -20.40 -7.63
C GLY A 10 8.31 -18.89 -7.83
N GLY A 11 9.17 -18.37 -8.71
CA GLY A 11 9.25 -16.96 -8.93
C GLY A 11 9.99 -16.22 -7.83
N PRO A 12 9.80 -14.89 -7.72
CA PRO A 12 10.55 -14.08 -6.78
C PRO A 12 10.14 -14.36 -5.35
N ALA A 13 11.08 -14.16 -4.44
CA ALA A 13 10.81 -14.24 -3.01
C ALA A 13 9.88 -13.11 -2.59
N PRO A 14 9.09 -13.32 -1.53
CA PRO A 14 8.25 -12.25 -0.98
C PRO A 14 9.10 -11.07 -0.51
N THR A 15 8.58 -9.86 -0.68
CA THR A 15 9.22 -8.65 -0.16
C THR A 15 8.59 -8.34 1.20
N MET A 16 9.45 -8.18 2.21
CA MET A 16 9.03 -7.94 3.59
C MET A 16 9.65 -6.62 4.02
N LEU A 17 8.82 -5.59 4.15
CA LEU A 17 9.31 -4.27 4.54
C LEU A 17 9.70 -4.25 6.00
N PRO A 18 10.69 -3.43 6.38
CA PRO A 18 11.01 -3.23 7.79
C PRO A 18 9.88 -2.47 8.49
N ASP A 19 9.74 -2.69 9.81
CA ASP A 19 8.71 -2.02 10.58
C ASP A 19 9.09 -0.54 10.78
N GLU A 20 8.09 0.34 10.62
CA GLU A 20 8.22 1.75 10.91
C GLU A 20 7.45 2.02 12.19
N ALA A 21 8.03 1.69 13.32
CA ALA A 21 7.34 1.68 14.60
C ALA A 21 6.74 3.03 14.96
N ALA A 22 7.46 4.13 14.76
CA ALA A 22 7.00 5.44 15.19
C ALA A 22 5.69 5.88 14.49
N PRO A 23 5.61 5.91 13.14
CA PRO A 23 4.34 6.26 12.52
C PRO A 23 3.26 5.24 12.80
N ARG A 24 3.58 3.95 12.90
CA ARG A 24 2.60 2.91 13.20
C ARG A 24 1.95 3.15 14.56
N GLU A 25 2.76 3.45 15.57
CA GLU A 25 2.25 3.68 16.92
C GLU A 25 1.39 4.92 17.01
N LEU A 26 1.78 5.99 16.31
CA LEU A 26 0.99 7.22 16.28
C LEU A 26 -0.37 6.99 15.62
N LEU A 27 -0.40 6.27 14.50
CA LEU A 27 -1.66 5.95 13.83
C LEU A 27 -2.55 5.08 14.71
N THR A 28 -1.97 4.09 15.38
CA THR A 28 -2.71 3.20 16.26
C THR A 28 -3.30 3.95 17.45
N SER A 29 -2.58 4.95 17.97
CA SER A 29 -3.05 5.72 19.12
C SER A 29 -4.06 6.81 18.74
N GLY A 30 -4.39 6.94 17.46
CA GLY A 30 -5.40 7.90 17.02
C GLY A 30 -4.88 9.27 16.68
N THR A 31 -3.57 9.44 16.54
CA THR A 31 -3.02 10.71 16.09
C THR A 31 -3.55 11.03 14.69
N ASP A 32 -3.85 12.29 14.44
CA ASP A 32 -4.34 12.75 13.14
C ASP A 32 -3.38 12.29 12.03
N PRO A 33 -3.86 11.56 11.03
CA PRO A 33 -2.99 11.09 9.94
C PRO A 33 -2.22 12.20 9.24
N ALA A 34 -2.77 13.43 9.18
CA ALA A 34 -2.05 14.55 8.58
C ALA A 34 -0.81 14.90 9.38
N GLU A 35 -0.89 14.83 10.70
CA GLU A 35 0.28 15.08 11.55
C GLU A 35 1.31 13.99 11.38
N VAL A 36 0.86 12.74 11.27
CA VAL A 36 1.78 11.61 11.08
C VAL A 36 2.49 11.73 9.73
N ALA A 37 1.75 12.04 8.67
CA ALA A 37 2.34 12.20 7.35
C ALA A 37 3.34 13.36 7.30
N ALA A 38 3.06 14.45 8.02
CA ALA A 38 3.96 15.59 8.08
C ALA A 38 5.26 15.22 8.81
N ALA A 39 5.16 14.43 9.87
CA ALA A 39 6.32 14.01 10.64
C ALA A 39 7.09 12.88 9.95
N TYR A 40 6.38 12.00 9.25
CA TYR A 40 6.97 10.80 8.60
C TYR A 40 6.46 10.70 7.15
N PRO A 41 6.90 11.60 6.26
CA PRO A 41 6.34 11.65 4.90
C PRO A 41 6.65 10.42 4.03
N THR A 42 7.57 9.56 4.47
CA THR A 42 7.83 8.32 3.75
C THR A 42 6.89 7.18 4.16
N SER A 43 6.05 7.40 5.17
CA SER A 43 5.13 6.36 5.66
C SER A 43 3.92 6.23 4.73
N SER A 44 3.89 5.17 3.92
CA SER A 44 2.73 4.91 3.07
C SER A 44 1.47 4.68 3.91
N ALA A 45 1.61 4.13 5.12
CA ALA A 45 0.47 3.91 6.01
C ALA A 45 -0.21 5.23 6.41
N ALA A 46 0.58 6.28 6.67
CA ALA A 46 0.02 7.59 7.03
C ALA A 46 -0.76 8.19 5.86
N TRP A 47 -0.20 8.10 4.65
CA TRP A 47 -0.89 8.60 3.46
C TRP A 47 -2.14 7.79 3.14
N ALA A 48 -2.09 6.47 3.35
CA ALA A 48 -3.27 5.62 3.15
C ALA A 48 -4.38 6.01 4.13
N ALA A 49 -4.04 6.29 5.39
CA ALA A 49 -5.03 6.72 6.38
C ALA A 49 -5.65 8.06 6.00
N LEU A 50 -4.85 9.01 5.48
CA LEU A 50 -5.38 10.27 4.96
C LEU A 50 -6.33 10.03 3.80
N ALA A 51 -5.97 9.12 2.89
CA ALA A 51 -6.79 8.81 1.74
C ALA A 51 -8.14 8.23 2.17
N ASP A 52 -8.13 7.34 3.15
CA ASP A 52 -9.37 6.73 3.65
C ASP A 52 -10.26 7.77 4.31
N ALA A 53 -9.69 8.66 5.11
CA ALA A 53 -10.47 9.72 5.75
C ALA A 53 -11.08 10.66 4.72
N ALA A 54 -10.32 11.04 3.71
CA ALA A 54 -10.82 11.90 2.64
C ALA A 54 -11.95 11.22 1.86
N TYR A 55 -11.77 9.95 1.54
CA TYR A 55 -12.78 9.21 0.81
C TYR A 55 -14.08 9.11 1.63
N GLY A 56 -13.94 8.87 2.93
CA GLY A 56 -15.09 8.75 3.83
C GLY A 56 -15.92 10.01 3.93
N ARG A 57 -15.31 11.18 3.72
CA ARG A 57 -16.09 12.45 3.74
C ARG A 57 -16.43 12.93 2.33
N GLY A 58 -16.26 12.09 1.32
CA GLY A 58 -16.63 12.42 -0.06
C GLY A 58 -15.63 13.28 -0.82
N ALA A 59 -14.43 13.50 -0.25
CA ALA A 59 -13.40 14.29 -0.89
C ALA A 59 -12.54 13.37 -1.78
N VAL A 60 -13.11 12.93 -2.90
CA VAL A 60 -12.51 11.90 -3.75
C VAL A 60 -11.18 12.34 -4.36
N ILE A 61 -11.09 13.58 -4.82
CA ILE A 61 -9.85 14.09 -5.42
C ILE A 61 -8.73 14.16 -4.39
N GLU A 62 -9.04 14.62 -3.17
CA GLU A 62 -8.04 14.60 -2.09
C GLU A 62 -7.62 13.17 -1.78
N SER A 63 -8.58 12.24 -1.72
CA SER A 63 -8.28 10.84 -1.50
C SER A 63 -7.33 10.31 -2.57
N TYR A 64 -7.59 10.63 -3.83
CA TYR A 64 -6.74 10.25 -4.96
C TYR A 64 -5.30 10.76 -4.74
N ALA A 65 -5.16 12.03 -4.39
CA ALA A 65 -3.84 12.66 -4.22
C ALA A 65 -3.07 12.03 -3.06
N TYR A 66 -3.73 11.82 -1.93
CA TYR A 66 -3.10 11.19 -0.77
C TYR A 66 -2.70 9.74 -1.07
N ALA A 67 -3.60 8.99 -1.70
CA ALA A 67 -3.34 7.60 -2.04
C ALA A 67 -2.18 7.48 -3.01
N ARG A 68 -2.12 8.39 -4.00
CA ARG A 68 -1.02 8.37 -4.97
C ARG A 68 0.32 8.64 -4.29
N THR A 69 0.35 9.55 -3.34
CA THR A 69 1.56 9.81 -2.57
C THR A 69 1.97 8.55 -1.79
N GLY A 70 1.03 7.94 -1.07
CA GLY A 70 1.30 6.71 -0.33
C GLY A 70 1.75 5.56 -1.23
N TYR A 71 1.13 5.44 -2.38
CA TYR A 71 1.49 4.44 -3.38
C TYR A 71 2.96 4.61 -3.83
N HIS A 72 3.35 5.82 -4.20
CA HIS A 72 4.73 6.06 -4.65
C HIS A 72 5.75 5.88 -3.53
N ARG A 73 5.43 6.35 -2.32
CA ARG A 73 6.30 6.12 -1.16
C ARG A 73 6.45 4.63 -0.88
N GLY A 74 5.35 3.89 -1.00
CA GLY A 74 5.36 2.45 -0.81
C GLY A 74 6.18 1.72 -1.85
N LEU A 75 6.03 2.09 -3.13
CA LEU A 75 6.84 1.49 -4.19
C LEU A 75 8.32 1.77 -3.98
N ASP A 76 8.68 2.99 -3.57
CA ASP A 76 10.07 3.31 -3.27
C ASP A 76 10.62 2.41 -2.17
N ALA A 77 9.84 2.19 -1.11
CA ALA A 77 10.27 1.31 -0.03
C ALA A 77 10.42 -0.13 -0.49
N LEU A 78 9.45 -0.62 -1.28
CA LEU A 78 9.52 -1.98 -1.81
C LEU A 78 10.78 -2.16 -2.66
N ARG A 79 11.07 -1.20 -3.54
CA ARG A 79 12.25 -1.28 -4.41
C ARG A 79 13.53 -1.26 -3.60
N ARG A 80 13.60 -0.46 -2.55
CA ARG A 80 14.79 -0.44 -1.68
C ARG A 80 14.99 -1.77 -0.95
N ASN A 81 13.93 -2.56 -0.83
CA ASN A 81 13.97 -3.84 -0.13
C ASN A 81 13.90 -5.04 -1.08
N GLY A 82 14.24 -4.84 -2.34
CA GLY A 82 14.45 -5.94 -3.28
C GLY A 82 13.32 -6.24 -4.24
N TRP A 83 12.16 -5.57 -4.11
CA TRP A 83 11.04 -5.78 -5.02
C TRP A 83 11.40 -5.23 -6.42
N LYS A 84 11.14 -6.03 -7.44
CA LYS A 84 11.53 -5.67 -8.80
C LYS A 84 10.34 -5.33 -9.69
N GLY A 85 9.25 -4.89 -9.10
CA GLY A 85 8.06 -4.52 -9.84
C GLY A 85 7.03 -5.63 -9.93
N TYR A 86 7.33 -6.80 -9.38
CA TYR A 86 6.42 -7.93 -9.36
C TYR A 86 6.82 -8.86 -8.23
N GLY A 87 5.95 -9.80 -7.90
CA GLY A 87 6.21 -10.78 -6.86
C GLY A 87 5.43 -10.48 -5.59
N PRO A 88 5.38 -11.45 -4.67
CA PRO A 88 4.51 -11.34 -3.49
C PRO A 88 4.91 -10.22 -2.55
N VAL A 89 3.88 -9.54 -2.02
CA VAL A 89 4.01 -8.55 -0.95
C VAL A 89 2.96 -8.96 0.09
N PRO A 90 3.31 -9.85 1.03
CA PRO A 90 2.31 -10.47 1.89
C PRO A 90 1.59 -9.51 2.81
N TRP A 91 0.27 -9.61 2.82
CA TRP A 91 -0.61 -8.83 3.70
C TRP A 91 -0.41 -9.19 5.17
N SER A 92 -0.09 -10.46 5.44
CA SER A 92 0.10 -10.93 6.81
C SER A 92 1.30 -10.29 7.50
N HIS A 93 2.25 -9.75 6.71
CA HIS A 93 3.37 -9.02 7.27
C HIS A 93 2.93 -7.56 7.47
N ALA A 94 2.64 -7.18 8.70
CA ALA A 94 2.04 -5.89 9.02
C ALA A 94 2.74 -4.68 8.37
N PRO A 95 4.08 -4.62 8.32
CA PRO A 95 4.74 -3.49 7.67
C PRO A 95 4.43 -3.30 6.19
N ASN A 96 3.92 -4.35 5.51
CA ASN A 96 3.53 -4.25 4.11
C ASN A 96 2.15 -3.61 3.93
N GLN A 97 1.35 -3.54 4.99
CA GLN A 97 -0.06 -3.15 4.84
C GLN A 97 -0.23 -1.72 4.39
N GLY A 98 0.68 -0.83 4.78
CA GLY A 98 0.56 0.58 4.37
C GLY A 98 0.60 0.76 2.85
N VAL A 99 1.53 0.10 2.17
CA VAL A 99 1.61 0.22 0.71
C VAL A 99 0.41 -0.46 0.06
N LEU A 100 -0.02 -1.62 0.57
CA LEU A 100 -1.16 -2.32 -0.01
C LEU A 100 -2.46 -1.53 0.18
N ARG A 101 -2.63 -0.86 1.32
CA ARG A 101 -3.76 0.04 1.54
C ARG A 101 -3.72 1.23 0.58
N SER A 102 -2.53 1.76 0.30
CA SER A 102 -2.38 2.87 -0.65
C SER A 102 -2.75 2.44 -2.06
N VAL A 103 -2.35 1.24 -2.48
CA VAL A 103 -2.73 0.69 -3.79
C VAL A 103 -4.26 0.58 -3.88
N HIS A 104 -4.88 0.02 -2.85
CA HIS A 104 -6.34 -0.12 -2.81
C HIS A 104 -7.03 1.24 -2.84
N ALA A 105 -6.58 2.19 -2.02
CA ALA A 105 -7.19 3.52 -1.93
C ALA A 105 -7.08 4.28 -3.25
N LEU A 106 -5.95 4.17 -3.94
CA LEU A 106 -5.77 4.82 -5.23
C LEU A 106 -6.70 4.21 -6.27
N GLY A 107 -6.82 2.88 -6.31
CA GLY A 107 -7.74 2.21 -7.21
C GLY A 107 -9.19 2.61 -6.97
N ARG A 108 -9.58 2.71 -5.69
CA ARG A 108 -10.92 3.12 -5.32
C ARG A 108 -11.24 4.55 -5.79
N ALA A 109 -10.31 5.47 -5.58
CA ALA A 109 -10.50 6.85 -6.00
C ALA A 109 -10.49 6.97 -7.53
N ALA A 110 -9.60 6.24 -8.20
CA ALA A 110 -9.56 6.20 -9.66
C ALA A 110 -10.89 5.72 -10.23
N GLY A 111 -11.45 4.65 -9.66
CA GLY A 111 -12.75 4.13 -10.09
C GLY A 111 -13.86 5.15 -9.88
N ALA A 112 -13.83 5.89 -8.77
CA ALA A 112 -14.85 6.88 -8.45
C ALA A 112 -14.87 8.05 -9.43
N ILE A 113 -13.74 8.36 -10.06
CA ILE A 113 -13.70 9.44 -11.07
C ILE A 113 -13.74 8.91 -12.50
N GLY A 114 -13.97 7.60 -12.67
CA GLY A 114 -14.12 7.00 -14.00
C GLY A 114 -12.80 6.67 -14.70
N GLU A 115 -11.68 6.69 -13.98
CA GLU A 115 -10.39 6.35 -14.54
C GLU A 115 -10.23 4.83 -14.52
N ARG A 116 -10.95 4.17 -15.42
CA ARG A 116 -11.14 2.71 -15.38
C ARG A 116 -9.86 1.93 -15.61
N ALA A 117 -9.02 2.36 -16.53
CA ALA A 117 -7.77 1.65 -16.81
C ALA A 117 -6.87 1.66 -15.59
N GLU A 118 -6.82 2.77 -14.87
CA GLU A 118 -6.00 2.88 -13.66
C GLU A 118 -6.59 2.04 -12.54
N GLU A 119 -7.90 2.06 -12.38
CA GLU A 119 -8.58 1.21 -11.40
C GLU A 119 -8.23 -0.25 -11.62
N GLN A 120 -8.33 -0.72 -12.86
CA GLN A 120 -8.04 -2.11 -13.20
C GLN A 120 -6.58 -2.46 -12.96
N ARG A 121 -5.68 -1.55 -13.33
CA ARG A 121 -4.24 -1.76 -13.14
C ARG A 121 -3.90 -1.95 -11.66
N LEU A 122 -4.50 -1.12 -10.81
CA LEU A 122 -4.23 -1.17 -9.37
C LEU A 122 -4.88 -2.38 -8.70
N GLN A 123 -6.09 -2.75 -9.14
CA GLN A 123 -6.73 -3.96 -8.64
C GLN A 123 -5.91 -5.20 -8.99
N GLN A 124 -5.36 -5.23 -10.20
CA GLN A 124 -4.50 -6.34 -10.61
C GLN A 124 -3.21 -6.36 -9.81
N LEU A 125 -2.58 -5.21 -9.62
CA LEU A 125 -1.36 -5.12 -8.80
C LEU A 125 -1.62 -5.63 -7.38
N LEU A 126 -2.73 -5.25 -6.78
CA LEU A 126 -3.07 -5.67 -5.43
C LEU A 126 -3.25 -7.19 -5.38
N THR A 127 -3.99 -7.75 -6.31
CA THR A 127 -4.25 -9.19 -6.36
C THR A 127 -2.95 -9.97 -6.60
N GLU A 128 -2.10 -9.47 -7.49
CA GLU A 128 -0.83 -10.14 -7.78
C GLU A 128 0.15 -10.02 -6.62
N SER A 129 0.05 -8.94 -5.85
CA SER A 129 0.87 -8.81 -4.64
C SER A 129 0.45 -9.81 -3.57
N ASP A 130 -0.86 -9.88 -3.31
CA ASP A 130 -1.42 -10.85 -2.38
C ASP A 130 -2.95 -10.85 -2.50
N PRO A 131 -3.55 -11.95 -2.96
CA PRO A 131 -5.02 -12.05 -3.00
C PRO A 131 -5.67 -11.82 -1.64
N ALA A 132 -4.97 -12.14 -0.54
CA ALA A 132 -5.51 -11.92 0.80
C ALA A 132 -5.69 -10.43 1.08
N ALA A 133 -4.82 -9.57 0.55
CA ALA A 133 -4.97 -8.12 0.69
C ALA A 133 -6.21 -7.64 -0.04
N ALA A 134 -6.42 -8.11 -1.26
CA ALA A 134 -7.61 -7.75 -2.03
C ALA A 134 -8.87 -8.13 -1.27
N GLY A 135 -8.91 -9.33 -0.68
CA GLY A 135 -10.05 -9.76 0.11
C GLY A 135 -10.26 -8.94 1.37
N ALA A 136 -9.18 -8.65 2.09
CA ALA A 136 -9.25 -7.90 3.35
C ALA A 136 -9.73 -6.46 3.13
N LEU A 137 -9.37 -5.86 2.00
CA LEU A 137 -9.66 -4.46 1.73
C LEU A 137 -10.94 -4.24 0.92
N ALA A 138 -11.51 -5.30 0.36
CA ALA A 138 -12.68 -5.21 -0.50
C ALA A 138 -13.96 -4.83 0.24
N GLY A 139 -13.98 -5.03 1.54
CA GLY A 139 -15.15 -4.70 2.36
C GLY A 139 -15.43 -3.22 2.53
#